data_0894f92c15c8be783a102ad2882ccbe3
#
_entry.id   0894f92c15c8be783a102ad2882ccbe3
#
_cell.length_a   1.000
_cell.length_b   1.000
_cell.length_c   1.000
_cell.angle_alpha   90.00
_cell.angle_beta   90.00
_cell.angle_gamma   90.00
#
_symmetry.space_group_name_H-M   'P 1'
#
loop_
_entity.id
_entity.type
_entity.pdbx_description
1 polymer ?
#
loop_
_entity_poly.entity_id
_entity_poly.type
_entity_poly.pdbx_seq_one_letter_code
_entity_poly.pdbx_strand_id
1 'polypeptide(L)'
;MNYVANYLGLTYGAANPYDSARYHPVGFGSAGLPGDCIPYNPLGLNYNNPAGAYVMTDVRRETHNTQDIFYAELSGVVGSIPAGDVQFSMGIENREESLQFVGSSVQNLLLTRSTPIVDNVNSYDTDERYVEFSVPLIDDDMGLTINGWGIKELRLDASYREIDNSFSGTYSVDAANIYMQISEGVALRGGTQSAVRTPDLVDVFEPQRTSYQSAADPCDYRYIDLGVDPAMRRANCEAEPWFVDPFDSKVVNRTAQGRSGGNPNL
;
A
#
# COMPACT_ATOMS: atom_id res chain seq x y z
N MET A 1 -21.15 -9.08 -24.04
CA MET A 1 -21.80 -8.29 -25.11
C MET A 1 -23.29 -8.11 -24.90
N ASN A 2 -24.03 -9.09 -24.41
CA ASN A 2 -25.50 -8.97 -24.21
C ASN A 2 -25.93 -8.00 -23.09
N TYR A 3 -25.07 -7.70 -22.14
CA TYR A 3 -25.38 -6.83 -20.99
C TYR A 3 -25.55 -5.36 -21.36
N VAL A 4 -24.73 -4.84 -22.26
CA VAL A 4 -24.80 -3.43 -22.67
C VAL A 4 -26.07 -3.16 -23.47
N ALA A 5 -26.45 -4.09 -24.36
CA ALA A 5 -27.65 -3.96 -25.18
C ALA A 5 -28.93 -3.95 -24.31
N ASN A 6 -29.01 -4.82 -23.29
CA ASN A 6 -30.13 -4.89 -22.36
C ASN A 6 -30.24 -3.64 -21.47
N TYR A 7 -29.10 -3.10 -21.02
CA TYR A 7 -29.08 -1.90 -20.19
C TYR A 7 -29.53 -0.63 -20.94
N LEU A 8 -29.18 -0.54 -22.21
CA LEU A 8 -29.57 0.60 -23.07
C LEU A 8 -30.98 0.44 -23.66
N GLY A 9 -31.75 -0.59 -23.28
CA GLY A 9 -33.06 -0.87 -23.82
C GLY A 9 -33.04 -1.30 -25.28
N LEU A 10 -31.90 -1.72 -25.79
CA LEU A 10 -31.72 -2.19 -27.15
C LEU A 10 -32.18 -3.66 -27.24
N THR A 11 -33.28 -3.92 -27.86
CA THR A 11 -33.72 -5.29 -28.11
C THR A 11 -32.88 -5.92 -29.22
N TYR A 12 -32.13 -6.93 -28.87
CA TYR A 12 -31.54 -7.85 -29.83
C TYR A 12 -32.69 -8.57 -30.54
N GLY A 13 -32.84 -8.34 -31.82
CA GLY A 13 -33.77 -9.14 -32.62
C GLY A 13 -33.43 -10.63 -32.51
N ALA A 14 -34.44 -11.48 -32.38
CA ALA A 14 -34.35 -12.92 -32.14
C ALA A 14 -33.72 -13.75 -33.28
N ALA A 15 -32.88 -13.19 -34.12
CA ALA A 15 -32.24 -13.89 -35.22
C ALA A 15 -30.81 -14.34 -34.88
N ASN A 16 -30.40 -15.39 -35.53
CA ASN A 16 -29.14 -16.06 -35.43
C ASN A 16 -27.97 -15.05 -35.27
N PRO A 17 -27.20 -15.10 -34.19
CA PRO A 17 -26.05 -14.21 -33.99
C PRO A 17 -24.93 -14.41 -35.03
N TYR A 18 -24.97 -15.45 -35.82
CA TYR A 18 -24.03 -15.75 -36.89
C TYR A 18 -24.52 -15.34 -38.30
N ASP A 19 -25.64 -14.63 -38.39
CA ASP A 19 -26.09 -14.08 -39.66
C ASP A 19 -25.13 -12.95 -40.09
N SER A 20 -24.35 -13.22 -41.12
CA SER A 20 -23.35 -12.31 -41.68
C SER A 20 -23.94 -10.96 -42.13
N ALA A 21 -25.19 -10.94 -42.53
CA ALA A 21 -25.90 -9.72 -42.93
C ALA A 21 -26.11 -8.77 -41.71
N ARG A 22 -26.18 -9.30 -40.50
CA ARG A 22 -26.35 -8.51 -39.27
C ARG A 22 -25.05 -7.95 -38.70
N TYR A 23 -23.92 -8.54 -39.07
CA TYR A 23 -22.61 -8.03 -38.69
C TYR A 23 -21.98 -7.14 -39.75
N HIS A 24 -22.67 -6.97 -40.90
CA HIS A 24 -22.29 -5.98 -41.89
C HIS A 24 -22.57 -4.56 -41.34
N PRO A 25 -21.73 -3.56 -41.62
CA PRO A 25 -21.93 -2.18 -41.16
C PRO A 25 -23.34 -1.65 -41.42
N VAL A 26 -23.92 -2.00 -42.56
CA VAL A 26 -25.29 -1.63 -42.94
C VAL A 26 -26.32 -2.46 -42.15
N GLY A 27 -26.00 -3.71 -41.83
CA GLY A 27 -26.84 -4.60 -41.03
C GLY A 27 -26.86 -4.23 -39.56
N PHE A 28 -25.77 -3.73 -39.01
CA PHE A 28 -25.72 -3.24 -37.64
C PHE A 28 -26.59 -2.02 -37.43
N GLY A 29 -26.53 -1.06 -38.34
CA GLY A 29 -27.39 0.12 -38.29
C GLY A 29 -28.86 -0.23 -38.49
N SER A 30 -29.20 -1.24 -39.32
CA SER A 30 -30.56 -1.67 -39.60
C SER A 30 -31.12 -2.69 -38.62
N ALA A 31 -30.31 -3.30 -37.77
CA ALA A 31 -30.70 -4.33 -36.81
C ALA A 31 -31.07 -3.81 -35.42
N GLY A 32 -31.34 -2.51 -35.26
CA GLY A 32 -31.76 -1.91 -34.01
C GLY A 32 -30.64 -1.44 -33.11
N LEU A 33 -29.39 -1.44 -33.60
CA LEU A 33 -28.31 -0.67 -32.97
C LEU A 33 -28.38 0.78 -33.45
N PRO A 34 -27.91 1.76 -32.68
CA PRO A 34 -27.83 3.14 -33.13
C PRO A 34 -27.18 3.22 -34.50
N GLY A 35 -27.71 4.02 -35.41
CA GLY A 35 -27.23 4.15 -36.79
C GLY A 35 -25.81 4.75 -36.91
N ASP A 36 -25.24 5.13 -35.76
CA ASP A 36 -23.87 5.63 -35.60
C ASP A 36 -22.85 4.54 -35.20
N CYS A 37 -23.27 3.27 -35.13
CA CYS A 37 -22.35 2.15 -34.84
C CYS A 37 -21.25 2.06 -35.90
N ILE A 38 -20.00 2.22 -35.45
CA ILE A 38 -18.80 2.19 -36.31
C ILE A 38 -18.14 0.83 -36.20
N PRO A 39 -17.97 0.09 -37.32
CA PRO A 39 -17.32 -1.21 -37.29
C PRO A 39 -15.86 -1.10 -36.86
N TYR A 40 -15.47 -1.97 -35.92
CA TYR A 40 -14.08 -2.09 -35.50
C TYR A 40 -13.34 -3.12 -36.35
N ASN A 41 -12.24 -2.70 -36.98
CA ASN A 41 -11.32 -3.61 -37.63
C ASN A 41 -10.23 -4.04 -36.66
N PRO A 42 -10.19 -5.30 -36.19
CA PRO A 42 -9.18 -5.77 -35.24
C PRO A 42 -7.83 -6.11 -35.89
N LEU A 43 -7.74 -6.02 -37.23
CA LEU A 43 -6.55 -6.43 -37.97
C LEU A 43 -5.63 -5.24 -38.26
N GLY A 44 -4.36 -5.37 -37.89
CA GLY A 44 -3.32 -4.38 -38.17
C GLY A 44 -3.19 -3.28 -37.10
N LEU A 45 -2.26 -2.34 -37.36
CA LEU A 45 -1.97 -1.20 -36.48
C LEU A 45 -2.99 -0.07 -36.76
N ASN A 46 -4.13 -0.12 -36.10
CA ASN A 46 -5.24 0.81 -36.32
C ASN A 46 -5.29 1.91 -35.26
N TYR A 47 -4.21 2.69 -35.12
CA TYR A 47 -4.15 3.80 -34.15
C TYR A 47 -5.21 4.88 -34.36
N ASN A 48 -5.71 5.04 -35.57
CA ASN A 48 -6.71 6.04 -35.94
C ASN A 48 -8.04 5.39 -36.36
N ASN A 49 -8.38 4.21 -35.81
CA ASN A 49 -9.64 3.57 -36.12
C ASN A 49 -10.80 4.41 -35.55
N PRO A 50 -11.72 4.91 -36.40
CA PRO A 50 -12.84 5.72 -35.92
C PRO A 50 -13.76 4.98 -34.94
N ALA A 51 -13.78 3.63 -34.96
CA ALA A 51 -14.50 2.82 -33.97
C ALA A 51 -13.91 2.98 -32.55
N GLY A 52 -12.66 3.45 -32.41
CA GLY A 52 -12.06 3.77 -31.11
C GLY A 52 -12.88 4.80 -30.35
N ALA A 53 -13.29 5.88 -31.00
CA ALA A 53 -14.13 6.92 -30.39
C ALA A 53 -15.52 6.40 -29.96
N TYR A 54 -16.01 5.35 -30.62
CA TYR A 54 -17.31 4.73 -30.30
C TYR A 54 -17.24 3.77 -29.10
N VAL A 55 -16.13 3.04 -28.95
CA VAL A 55 -15.99 2.01 -27.91
C VAL A 55 -15.16 2.45 -26.70
N MET A 56 -14.43 3.55 -26.81
CA MET A 56 -13.63 4.10 -25.73
C MET A 56 -14.38 5.19 -25.01
N THR A 57 -14.20 5.25 -23.71
CA THR A 57 -14.69 6.34 -22.87
C THR A 57 -13.66 6.62 -21.79
N ASP A 58 -13.63 7.86 -21.35
CA ASP A 58 -12.78 8.24 -20.23
C ASP A 58 -13.30 7.63 -18.94
N VAL A 59 -12.39 7.01 -18.20
CA VAL A 59 -12.64 6.47 -16.87
C VAL A 59 -11.85 7.29 -15.88
N ARG A 60 -12.52 8.19 -15.17
CA ARG A 60 -11.92 9.03 -14.17
C ARG A 60 -12.23 8.48 -12.78
N ARG A 61 -11.20 8.29 -11.98
CA ARG A 61 -11.27 7.98 -10.55
C ARG A 61 -10.51 9.07 -9.82
N GLU A 62 -11.00 9.45 -8.67
CA GLU A 62 -10.38 10.46 -7.84
C GLU A 62 -10.10 9.87 -6.45
N THR A 63 -8.98 10.28 -5.89
CA THR A 63 -8.62 9.97 -4.51
C THR A 63 -8.23 11.27 -3.84
N HIS A 64 -8.89 11.59 -2.75
CA HIS A 64 -8.60 12.78 -1.95
C HIS A 64 -8.07 12.32 -0.60
N ASN A 65 -6.86 12.76 -0.27
CA ASN A 65 -6.26 12.58 1.03
C ASN A 65 -6.21 13.94 1.72
N THR A 66 -6.69 14.00 2.94
CA THR A 66 -6.54 15.16 3.82
C THR A 66 -5.85 14.74 5.09
N GLN A 67 -5.01 15.62 5.61
CA GLN A 67 -4.32 15.44 6.87
C GLN A 67 -4.31 16.77 7.61
N ASP A 68 -4.89 16.77 8.80
CA ASP A 68 -4.89 17.91 9.72
C ASP A 68 -4.05 17.56 10.93
N ILE A 69 -3.04 18.40 11.24
CA ILE A 69 -2.09 18.12 12.32
C ILE A 69 -2.10 19.31 13.29
N PHE A 70 -2.32 19.01 14.57
CA PHE A 70 -2.02 19.90 15.68
C PHE A 70 -0.79 19.35 16.41
N TYR A 71 0.20 20.21 16.59
CA TYR A 71 1.46 19.87 17.25
C TYR A 71 1.84 20.93 18.26
N ALA A 72 2.27 20.50 19.44
CA ALA A 72 2.82 21.38 20.47
C ALA A 72 4.04 20.74 21.11
N GLU A 73 5.12 21.52 21.22
CA GLU A 73 6.38 21.08 21.79
C GLU A 73 6.89 22.08 22.83
N LEU A 74 7.49 21.55 23.89
CA LEU A 74 8.24 22.27 24.88
C LEU A 74 9.62 21.65 25.03
N SER A 75 10.66 22.46 24.86
CA SER A 75 12.05 22.02 25.06
C SER A 75 12.82 23.01 25.91
N GLY A 76 13.86 22.52 26.57
CA GLY A 76 14.67 23.35 27.43
C GLY A 76 15.70 22.60 28.23
N VAL A 77 16.21 23.26 29.26
CA VAL A 77 17.18 22.72 30.21
C VAL A 77 16.48 22.41 31.53
N VAL A 78 16.57 21.15 31.99
CA VAL A 78 16.01 20.73 33.29
C VAL A 78 16.90 21.20 34.44
N GLY A 79 18.21 21.19 34.21
CA GLY A 79 19.24 21.53 35.20
C GLY A 79 20.63 21.28 34.66
N SER A 80 21.63 21.74 35.38
CA SER A 80 23.05 21.58 35.01
C SER A 80 23.74 20.63 35.98
N ILE A 81 24.52 19.71 35.42
CA ILE A 81 25.41 18.78 36.15
C ILE A 81 26.87 19.15 35.82
N PRO A 82 27.86 18.58 36.48
CA PRO A 82 29.26 18.92 36.19
C PRO A 82 29.70 18.74 34.73
N ALA A 83 29.03 17.84 33.99
CA ALA A 83 29.31 17.57 32.56
C ALA A 83 28.50 18.44 31.59
N GLY A 84 27.68 19.37 32.10
CA GLY A 84 26.89 20.28 31.26
C GLY A 84 25.39 20.24 31.55
N ASP A 85 24.63 20.83 30.65
CA ASP A 85 23.19 20.99 30.80
C ASP A 85 22.41 19.74 30.38
N VAL A 86 21.54 19.28 31.25
CA VAL A 86 20.58 18.22 30.94
C VAL A 86 19.42 18.84 30.16
N GLN A 87 19.30 18.45 28.92
CA GLN A 87 18.27 18.93 28.00
C GLN A 87 17.07 17.96 27.93
N PHE A 88 15.91 18.53 27.71
CA PHE A 88 14.69 17.77 27.46
C PHE A 88 13.88 18.35 26.30
N SER A 89 13.12 17.52 25.66
CA SER A 89 12.03 17.88 24.76
C SER A 89 10.82 16.99 25.08
N MET A 90 9.63 17.58 25.08
CA MET A 90 8.38 16.86 25.19
C MET A 90 7.35 17.48 24.27
N GLY A 91 6.48 16.65 23.73
CA GLY A 91 5.44 17.15 22.82
C GLY A 91 4.23 16.26 22.78
N ILE A 92 3.19 16.85 22.21
CA ILE A 92 1.95 16.19 21.86
C ILE A 92 1.65 16.47 20.40
N GLU A 93 1.12 15.51 19.71
CA GLU A 93 0.61 15.63 18.35
C GLU A 93 -0.76 14.98 18.28
N ASN A 94 -1.71 15.67 17.65
CA ASN A 94 -2.98 15.09 17.23
C ASN A 94 -3.05 15.21 15.71
N ARG A 95 -3.30 14.11 15.04
CA ARG A 95 -3.36 14.01 13.58
C ARG A 95 -4.63 13.31 13.16
N GLU A 96 -5.46 14.02 12.40
CA GLU A 96 -6.61 13.46 11.71
C GLU A 96 -6.26 13.21 10.25
N GLU A 97 -6.48 11.99 9.78
CA GLU A 97 -6.25 11.58 8.40
C GLU A 97 -7.53 11.08 7.79
N SER A 98 -7.85 11.53 6.58
CA SER A 98 -9.05 11.13 5.86
C SER A 98 -8.71 10.76 4.42
N LEU A 99 -9.31 9.67 3.95
CA LEU A 99 -9.17 9.15 2.60
C LEU A 99 -10.55 9.00 1.97
N GLN A 100 -10.75 9.70 0.85
CA GLN A 100 -11.95 9.58 0.04
C GLN A 100 -11.60 8.99 -1.32
N PHE A 101 -12.32 7.93 -1.69
CA PHE A 101 -12.32 7.41 -3.06
C PHE A 101 -13.62 7.80 -3.75
N VAL A 102 -13.50 8.33 -4.98
CA VAL A 102 -14.61 8.62 -5.86
C VAL A 102 -14.48 7.75 -7.10
N GLY A 103 -15.41 6.83 -7.27
CA GLY A 103 -15.41 5.87 -8.38
C GLY A 103 -15.89 6.50 -9.69
N SER A 104 -15.56 5.86 -10.79
CA SER A 104 -16.09 6.26 -12.10
C SER A 104 -17.52 5.75 -12.29
N SER A 105 -18.42 6.66 -12.66
CA SER A 105 -19.82 6.28 -12.98
C SER A 105 -19.89 5.19 -14.06
N VAL A 106 -19.01 5.25 -15.06
CA VAL A 106 -18.97 4.25 -16.15
C VAL A 106 -18.57 2.86 -15.63
N GLN A 107 -17.64 2.80 -14.66
CA GLN A 107 -17.27 1.54 -14.02
C GLN A 107 -18.38 1.03 -13.10
N ASN A 108 -18.97 1.93 -12.31
CA ASN A 108 -20.03 1.58 -11.37
C ASN A 108 -21.30 1.08 -12.06
N LEU A 109 -21.52 1.53 -13.28
CA LEU A 109 -22.58 1.01 -14.17
C LEU A 109 -22.20 -0.30 -14.88
N LEU A 110 -21.05 -0.92 -14.57
CA LEU A 110 -20.54 -2.16 -15.17
C LEU A 110 -20.33 -2.06 -16.69
N LEU A 111 -20.12 -0.87 -17.20
CA LEU A 111 -19.89 -0.63 -18.64
C LEU A 111 -18.43 -0.86 -19.04
N THR A 112 -17.56 -1.19 -18.09
CA THR A 112 -16.15 -1.51 -18.32
C THR A 112 -15.83 -2.92 -17.84
N ARG A 113 -14.65 -3.41 -18.22
CA ARG A 113 -14.14 -4.71 -17.75
C ARG A 113 -13.64 -4.67 -16.29
N SER A 114 -13.36 -3.48 -15.76
CA SER A 114 -12.82 -3.31 -14.41
C SER A 114 -13.90 -3.47 -13.35
N THR A 115 -13.52 -3.94 -12.18
CA THR A 115 -14.39 -4.01 -11.00
C THR A 115 -14.87 -2.60 -10.64
N PRO A 116 -16.16 -2.40 -10.37
CA PRO A 116 -16.68 -1.14 -9.84
C PRO A 116 -15.94 -0.76 -8.55
N ILE A 117 -15.73 0.53 -8.36
CA ILE A 117 -15.21 1.11 -7.12
C ILE A 117 -16.31 1.95 -6.55
N VAL A 118 -16.86 1.52 -5.42
CA VAL A 118 -17.89 2.26 -4.71
C VAL A 118 -17.24 3.43 -3.99
N ASP A 119 -17.88 4.59 -4.07
CA ASP A 119 -17.45 5.77 -3.32
C ASP A 119 -17.40 5.45 -1.84
N ASN A 120 -16.31 5.76 -1.20
CA ASN A 120 -16.17 5.63 0.24
C ASN A 120 -15.33 6.76 0.83
N VAL A 121 -15.56 7.03 2.11
CA VAL A 121 -14.78 7.97 2.92
C VAL A 121 -14.46 7.26 4.22
N ASN A 122 -13.20 7.27 4.58
CA ASN A 122 -12.73 6.70 5.83
C ASN A 122 -11.72 7.64 6.47
N SER A 123 -11.68 7.66 7.79
CA SER A 123 -10.72 8.43 8.56
C SER A 123 -10.31 7.68 9.81
N TYR A 124 -9.19 8.08 10.37
CA TYR A 124 -8.77 7.74 11.72
C TYR A 124 -8.01 8.93 12.33
N ASP A 125 -7.97 8.93 13.66
CA ASP A 125 -7.21 9.87 14.46
C ASP A 125 -6.00 9.18 15.06
N THR A 126 -4.90 9.92 15.21
CA THR A 126 -3.71 9.47 15.91
C THR A 126 -3.28 10.54 16.90
N ASP A 127 -3.28 10.16 18.18
CA ASP A 127 -2.76 10.96 19.28
C ASP A 127 -1.37 10.45 19.67
N GLU A 128 -0.39 11.35 19.66
CA GLU A 128 0.97 11.02 20.03
C GLU A 128 1.45 11.91 21.18
N ARG A 129 2.23 11.33 22.08
CA ARG A 129 2.94 12.04 23.13
C ARG A 129 4.33 11.49 23.29
N TYR A 130 5.29 12.36 23.45
CA TYR A 130 6.68 11.94 23.59
C TYR A 130 7.42 12.78 24.59
N VAL A 131 8.50 12.18 25.09
CA VAL A 131 9.51 12.84 25.90
C VAL A 131 10.89 12.34 25.49
N GLU A 132 11.83 13.26 25.45
CA GLU A 132 13.23 13.01 25.11
C GLU A 132 14.12 13.71 26.12
N PHE A 133 15.24 13.05 26.46
CA PHE A 133 16.29 13.60 27.31
C PHE A 133 17.63 13.42 26.65
N SER A 134 18.47 14.44 26.81
CA SER A 134 19.89 14.39 26.47
C SER A 134 20.70 14.74 27.71
N VAL A 135 21.51 13.79 28.20
CA VAL A 135 22.23 13.88 29.44
C VAL A 135 23.73 13.79 29.15
N PRO A 136 24.48 14.89 29.27
CA PRO A 136 25.92 14.85 29.24
C PRO A 136 26.45 14.19 30.54
N LEU A 137 27.23 13.14 30.43
CA LEU A 137 27.79 12.40 31.58
C LEU A 137 29.25 12.76 31.84
N ILE A 138 29.99 13.06 30.77
CA ILE A 138 31.42 13.45 30.83
C ILE A 138 31.61 14.56 29.80
N ASP A 139 32.37 15.59 30.21
CA ASP A 139 32.83 16.68 29.35
C ASP A 139 34.36 16.81 29.40
N ASP A 140 34.95 17.40 28.37
CA ASP A 140 36.42 17.54 28.20
C ASP A 140 37.06 18.25 29.39
N ASP A 141 36.35 19.21 30.00
CA ASP A 141 36.82 19.95 31.18
C ASP A 141 36.93 19.10 32.46
N MET A 142 36.39 17.88 32.49
CA MET A 142 36.45 16.98 33.64
C MET A 142 37.81 16.29 33.83
N GLY A 143 38.75 16.51 32.91
CA GLY A 143 40.13 16.04 33.05
C GLY A 143 40.32 14.52 32.92
N LEU A 144 39.39 13.81 32.28
CA LEU A 144 39.45 12.36 32.05
C LEU A 144 40.32 11.97 30.85
N THR A 145 41.16 12.89 30.38
CA THR A 145 42.04 12.69 29.22
C THR A 145 43.53 12.74 29.68
N ILE A 146 44.36 11.85 29.15
CA ILE A 146 45.82 11.80 29.35
C ILE A 146 46.48 11.81 27.96
N ASN A 147 47.32 12.80 27.69
CA ASN A 147 48.00 12.95 26.38
C ASN A 147 47.05 12.99 25.18
N GLY A 148 45.89 13.59 25.35
CA GLY A 148 44.86 13.68 24.28
C GLY A 148 44.06 12.40 24.04
N TRP A 149 44.29 11.37 24.84
CA TRP A 149 43.53 10.13 24.85
C TRP A 149 42.75 9.98 26.16
N GLY A 150 41.53 9.52 26.06
CA GLY A 150 40.60 9.34 27.16
C GLY A 150 39.16 9.64 26.70
N ILE A 151 38.26 9.71 27.64
CA ILE A 151 36.89 10.09 27.35
C ILE A 151 36.78 11.61 27.39
N LYS A 152 36.62 12.24 26.25
CA LYS A 152 36.39 13.69 26.10
C LYS A 152 34.95 14.09 26.32
N GLU A 153 34.03 13.34 25.75
CA GLU A 153 32.61 13.54 25.87
C GLU A 153 31.91 12.19 26.02
N LEU A 154 30.99 12.11 26.93
CA LEU A 154 30.05 10.99 27.05
C LEU A 154 28.65 11.55 27.23
N ARG A 155 27.74 11.20 26.29
CA ARG A 155 26.35 11.65 26.31
C ARG A 155 25.43 10.46 26.17
N LEU A 156 24.35 10.49 26.93
CA LEU A 156 23.24 9.54 26.84
C LEU A 156 22.02 10.28 26.35
N ASP A 157 21.43 9.79 25.27
CA ASP A 157 20.13 10.28 24.74
C ASP A 157 19.11 9.18 24.95
N ALA A 158 17.94 9.50 25.47
CA ALA A 158 16.84 8.56 25.67
C ALA A 158 15.54 9.21 25.25
N SER A 159 14.67 8.44 24.60
CA SER A 159 13.34 8.90 24.20
C SER A 159 12.29 7.83 24.44
N TYR A 160 11.09 8.29 24.71
CA TYR A 160 9.88 7.48 24.80
C TYR A 160 8.74 8.17 24.09
N ARG A 161 8.00 7.43 23.27
CA ARG A 161 6.83 7.93 22.56
C ARG A 161 5.70 6.92 22.68
N GLU A 162 4.52 7.41 22.97
CA GLU A 162 3.26 6.66 22.96
C GLU A 162 2.40 7.17 21.82
N ILE A 163 1.85 6.26 21.06
CA ILE A 163 1.04 6.48 19.87
C ILE A 163 -0.29 5.78 20.09
N ASP A 164 -1.38 6.52 20.07
CA ASP A 164 -2.74 5.99 20.17
C ASP A 164 -3.46 6.26 18.86
N ASN A 165 -3.65 5.21 18.08
CA ASN A 165 -4.34 5.29 16.78
C ASN A 165 -5.73 4.69 16.93
N SER A 166 -6.76 5.44 16.56
CA SER A 166 -8.16 5.06 16.75
C SER A 166 -8.57 3.78 16.01
N PHE A 167 -7.80 3.37 14.99
CA PHE A 167 -8.03 2.14 14.22
C PHE A 167 -7.19 0.97 14.73
N SER A 168 -5.88 1.16 14.88
CA SER A 168 -4.93 0.08 15.15
C SER A 168 -4.55 -0.08 16.63
N GLY A 169 -5.00 0.84 17.50
CA GLY A 169 -4.78 0.79 18.94
C GLY A 169 -3.52 1.53 19.39
N THR A 170 -3.10 1.26 20.62
CA THR A 170 -2.02 1.98 21.31
C THR A 170 -0.70 1.23 21.20
N TYR A 171 0.35 1.96 20.86
CA TYR A 171 1.73 1.48 20.74
C TYR A 171 2.67 2.36 21.55
N SER A 172 3.78 1.78 21.99
CA SER A 172 4.88 2.54 22.57
C SER A 172 6.20 2.20 21.90
N VAL A 173 7.01 3.20 21.71
CA VAL A 173 8.36 3.07 21.17
C VAL A 173 9.35 3.78 22.07
N ASP A 174 10.53 3.22 22.20
CA ASP A 174 11.61 3.73 23.01
C ASP A 174 12.93 3.71 22.25
N ALA A 175 13.82 4.60 22.61
CA ALA A 175 15.20 4.58 22.13
C ALA A 175 16.14 5.01 23.23
N ALA A 176 17.33 4.40 23.23
CA ALA A 176 18.45 4.80 24.07
C ALA A 176 19.73 4.77 23.23
N ASN A 177 20.46 5.88 23.23
CA ASN A 177 21.69 6.05 22.47
C ASN A 177 22.81 6.54 23.38
N ILE A 178 24.02 6.08 23.12
CA ILE A 178 25.23 6.54 23.77
C ILE A 178 26.18 7.09 22.71
N TYR A 179 26.72 8.23 22.99
CA TYR A 179 27.81 8.85 22.25
C TYR A 179 29.01 9.03 23.14
N MET A 180 30.17 8.57 22.70
CA MET A 180 31.43 8.69 23.43
C MET A 180 32.53 9.16 22.49
N GLN A 181 33.14 10.32 22.78
CA GLN A 181 34.31 10.82 22.10
C GLN A 181 35.57 10.49 22.87
N ILE A 182 36.52 9.81 22.22
CA ILE A 182 37.78 9.34 22.84
C ILE A 182 38.92 10.29 22.50
N SER A 183 38.93 10.89 21.35
CA SER A 183 39.93 11.86 20.88
C SER A 183 39.32 12.79 19.86
N GLU A 184 40.03 13.82 19.39
CA GLU A 184 39.51 14.74 18.36
C GLU A 184 39.07 14.05 17.05
N GLY A 185 39.65 12.90 16.73
CA GLY A 185 39.35 12.18 15.50
C GLY A 185 38.56 10.88 15.70
N VAL A 186 38.23 10.47 16.93
CA VAL A 186 37.62 9.17 17.19
C VAL A 186 36.43 9.30 18.13
N ALA A 187 35.27 8.88 17.66
CA ALA A 187 34.06 8.76 18.45
C ALA A 187 33.41 7.39 18.25
N LEU A 188 32.78 6.86 19.30
CA LEU A 188 31.98 5.65 19.30
C LEU A 188 30.52 6.03 19.52
N ARG A 189 29.62 5.33 18.81
CA ARG A 189 28.18 5.47 18.96
C ARG A 189 27.57 4.09 19.05
N GLY A 190 26.61 3.95 19.93
CA GLY A 190 25.83 2.74 20.07
C GLY A 190 24.43 3.08 20.54
N GLY A 191 23.48 2.22 20.25
CA GLY A 191 22.12 2.45 20.70
C GLY A 191 21.19 1.28 20.41
N THR A 192 20.03 1.34 21.03
CA THR A 192 18.90 0.46 20.79
C THR A 192 17.66 1.28 20.62
N GLN A 193 16.76 0.82 19.75
CA GLN A 193 15.47 1.45 19.55
C GLN A 193 14.42 0.41 19.17
N SER A 194 13.20 0.64 19.59
CA SER A 194 12.03 -0.01 19.06
C SER A 194 11.36 0.88 18.00
N ALA A 195 10.69 0.27 17.03
CA ALA A 195 9.95 1.00 16.01
C ALA A 195 8.65 0.29 15.72
N VAL A 196 7.61 1.06 15.51
CA VAL A 196 6.30 0.59 15.06
C VAL A 196 5.90 1.33 13.78
N ARG A 197 5.24 0.64 12.88
CA ARG A 197 4.55 1.24 11.75
C ARG A 197 3.06 0.93 11.91
N THR A 198 2.25 1.97 12.10
CA THR A 198 0.81 1.84 11.99
C THR A 198 0.41 1.67 10.52
N PRO A 199 -0.65 0.89 10.21
CA PRO A 199 -1.16 0.82 8.87
C PRO A 199 -1.67 2.18 8.41
N ASP A 200 -1.43 2.53 7.16
CA ASP A 200 -2.00 3.75 6.58
C ASP A 200 -3.44 3.53 6.08
N LEU A 201 -4.14 4.63 5.75
CA LEU A 201 -5.53 4.56 5.28
C LEU A 201 -5.70 3.73 4.00
N VAL A 202 -4.68 3.68 3.14
CA VAL A 202 -4.71 2.88 1.91
C VAL A 202 -4.53 1.39 2.23
N ASP A 203 -3.62 1.06 3.18
CA ASP A 203 -3.43 -0.33 3.63
C ASP A 203 -4.74 -0.93 4.14
N VAL A 204 -5.60 -0.11 4.74
CA VAL A 204 -6.84 -0.55 5.41
C VAL A 204 -8.06 -0.41 4.52
N PHE A 205 -8.24 0.76 3.89
CA PHE A 205 -9.51 1.17 3.30
C PHE A 205 -9.49 1.30 1.78
N GLU A 206 -8.38 0.99 1.08
CA GLU A 206 -8.40 1.01 -0.38
C GLU A 206 -9.49 0.06 -0.90
N PRO A 207 -10.42 0.54 -1.76
CA PRO A 207 -11.46 -0.30 -2.31
C PRO A 207 -10.90 -1.49 -3.06
N GLN A 208 -11.50 -2.65 -2.86
CA GLN A 208 -11.13 -3.88 -3.58
C GLN A 208 -11.32 -3.70 -5.07
N ARG A 209 -10.27 -3.94 -5.83
CA ARG A 209 -10.26 -3.82 -7.29
C ARG A 209 -9.72 -5.09 -7.95
N THR A 210 -10.13 -5.29 -9.20
CA THR A 210 -9.56 -6.36 -10.01
C THR A 210 -8.07 -6.10 -10.25
N SER A 211 -7.26 -7.10 -9.98
CA SER A 211 -5.84 -7.12 -10.30
C SER A 211 -5.49 -8.39 -11.07
N TYR A 212 -4.37 -8.33 -11.79
CA TYR A 212 -3.86 -9.47 -12.54
C TYR A 212 -2.44 -9.73 -12.04
N GLN A 213 -2.25 -10.85 -11.36
CA GLN A 213 -0.98 -11.22 -10.75
C GLN A 213 -0.39 -12.43 -11.49
N SER A 214 0.91 -12.38 -11.73
CA SER A 214 1.62 -13.60 -12.13
C SER A 214 1.70 -14.51 -10.93
N ALA A 215 1.10 -15.67 -11.03
CA ALA A 215 1.10 -16.67 -9.96
C ALA A 215 2.02 -17.85 -10.32
N ALA A 216 2.84 -18.24 -9.37
CA ALA A 216 3.53 -19.52 -9.38
C ALA A 216 2.91 -20.38 -8.28
N ASP A 217 2.35 -21.51 -8.65
CA ASP A 217 1.77 -22.44 -7.68
C ASP A 217 2.89 -23.17 -6.94
N PRO A 218 3.02 -23.04 -5.62
CA PRO A 218 4.10 -23.69 -4.88
C PRO A 218 4.00 -25.20 -4.87
N CYS A 219 2.82 -25.77 -5.13
CA CYS A 219 2.60 -27.21 -5.19
C CYS A 219 2.86 -27.82 -6.58
N ASP A 220 3.07 -26.98 -7.60
CA ASP A 220 3.39 -27.46 -8.95
C ASP A 220 4.69 -28.26 -8.95
N TYR A 221 4.73 -29.34 -9.73
CA TYR A 221 5.91 -30.24 -9.79
C TYR A 221 7.22 -29.53 -10.15
N ARG A 222 7.14 -28.36 -10.80
CA ARG A 222 8.30 -27.53 -11.14
C ARG A 222 8.84 -26.72 -9.96
N TYR A 223 8.04 -26.52 -8.92
CA TYR A 223 8.37 -25.60 -7.81
C TYR A 223 8.33 -26.28 -6.43
N ILE A 224 7.68 -27.44 -6.30
CA ILE A 224 7.44 -28.08 -5.00
C ILE A 224 8.74 -28.38 -4.23
N ASP A 225 9.80 -28.72 -4.97
CA ASP A 225 11.11 -29.03 -4.40
C ASP A 225 12.08 -27.84 -4.35
N LEU A 226 11.59 -26.61 -4.65
CA LEU A 226 12.39 -25.40 -4.62
C LEU A 226 12.11 -24.59 -3.33
N GLY A 227 13.05 -23.70 -2.97
CA GLY A 227 12.89 -22.75 -1.87
C GLY A 227 13.69 -23.12 -0.62
N VAL A 228 13.42 -22.41 0.47
CA VAL A 228 14.21 -22.50 1.71
C VAL A 228 13.95 -23.84 2.45
N ASP A 229 12.71 -24.31 2.44
CA ASP A 229 12.32 -25.59 3.07
C ASP A 229 11.40 -26.38 2.12
N PRO A 230 11.98 -27.15 1.20
CA PRO A 230 11.20 -27.96 0.27
C PRO A 230 10.42 -29.07 0.96
N ALA A 231 10.93 -29.63 2.06
CA ALA A 231 10.28 -30.72 2.77
C ALA A 231 8.96 -30.25 3.42
N MET A 232 8.98 -29.07 4.08
CA MET A 232 7.77 -28.49 4.66
C MET A 232 6.77 -28.10 3.57
N ARG A 233 7.24 -27.54 2.44
CA ARG A 233 6.36 -27.22 1.31
C ARG A 233 5.67 -28.46 0.78
N ARG A 234 6.42 -29.53 0.53
CA ARG A 234 5.87 -30.82 0.03
C ARG A 234 4.84 -31.38 1.01
N ALA A 235 5.16 -31.41 2.31
CA ALA A 235 4.22 -31.87 3.33
C ALA A 235 2.92 -31.05 3.38
N ASN A 236 3.01 -29.73 3.23
CA ASN A 236 1.83 -28.86 3.18
C ASN A 236 0.98 -29.14 1.92
N CYS A 237 1.61 -29.35 0.76
CA CYS A 237 0.90 -29.67 -0.47
C CYS A 237 0.24 -31.07 -0.41
N GLU A 238 0.92 -32.07 0.12
CA GLU A 238 0.42 -33.42 0.30
C GLU A 238 -0.74 -33.51 1.31
N ALA A 239 -0.84 -32.55 2.23
CA ALA A 239 -1.96 -32.45 3.16
C ALA A 239 -3.26 -31.96 2.48
N GLU A 240 -3.18 -31.37 1.30
CA GLU A 240 -4.34 -30.85 0.58
C GLU A 240 -5.09 -31.99 -0.14
N PRO A 241 -6.42 -32.09 0.00
CA PRO A 241 -7.21 -33.20 -0.53
C PRO A 241 -7.26 -33.26 -2.07
N TRP A 242 -6.89 -32.18 -2.74
CA TRP A 242 -6.86 -32.07 -4.20
C TRP A 242 -5.47 -32.39 -4.80
N PHE A 243 -4.44 -32.56 -3.97
CA PHE A 243 -3.08 -32.78 -4.44
C PHE A 243 -2.89 -34.20 -4.96
N VAL A 244 -2.26 -34.29 -6.13
CA VAL A 244 -1.85 -35.57 -6.74
C VAL A 244 -0.45 -35.40 -7.31
N ASP A 245 0.53 -36.14 -6.84
CA ASP A 245 1.92 -36.03 -7.29
C ASP A 245 2.14 -36.87 -8.58
N PRO A 246 2.69 -36.31 -9.67
CA PRO A 246 3.07 -34.91 -9.86
C PRO A 246 1.87 -34.00 -10.16
N PHE A 247 1.80 -32.89 -9.45
CA PHE A 247 0.75 -31.88 -9.66
C PHE A 247 1.18 -30.87 -10.74
N ASP A 248 0.42 -30.77 -11.82
CA ASP A 248 0.63 -29.81 -12.91
C ASP A 248 -0.42 -28.68 -12.80
N SER A 249 0.00 -27.57 -12.22
CA SER A 249 -0.87 -26.43 -11.99
C SER A 249 -1.22 -25.69 -13.28
N LYS A 250 -2.50 -25.38 -13.47
CA LYS A 250 -2.97 -24.61 -14.62
C LYS A 250 -2.62 -23.13 -14.56
N VAL A 251 -2.21 -22.63 -13.39
CA VAL A 251 -1.88 -21.19 -13.18
C VAL A 251 -0.40 -20.87 -13.31
N VAL A 252 0.45 -21.87 -13.49
CA VAL A 252 1.90 -21.66 -13.63
C VAL A 252 2.22 -20.84 -14.87
N ASN A 253 3.02 -19.78 -14.66
CA ASN A 253 3.44 -18.82 -15.69
C ASN A 253 2.26 -18.14 -16.42
N ARG A 254 1.12 -18.04 -15.79
CA ARG A 254 -0.05 -17.31 -16.29
C ARG A 254 -0.43 -16.18 -15.34
N THR A 255 -0.98 -15.14 -15.93
CA THR A 255 -1.60 -14.09 -15.14
C THR A 255 -2.97 -14.58 -14.66
N ALA A 256 -3.14 -14.70 -13.36
CA ALA A 256 -4.41 -15.00 -12.73
C ALA A 256 -5.13 -13.69 -12.35
N GLN A 257 -6.44 -13.67 -12.56
CA GLN A 257 -7.28 -12.59 -12.07
C GLN A 257 -7.47 -12.75 -10.57
N GLY A 258 -7.15 -11.70 -9.83
CA GLY A 258 -7.32 -11.62 -8.39
C GLY A 258 -8.00 -10.31 -7.98
N ARG A 259 -8.00 -10.04 -6.71
CA ARG A 259 -8.40 -8.77 -6.12
C ARG A 259 -7.24 -8.21 -5.31
N SER A 260 -7.06 -6.90 -5.38
CA SER A 260 -6.17 -6.15 -4.51
C SER A 260 -6.92 -4.96 -3.92
N GLY A 261 -6.58 -4.57 -2.72
CA GLY A 261 -7.21 -3.47 -1.99
C GLY A 261 -6.80 -3.53 -0.53
N GLY A 262 -7.33 -2.63 0.28
CA GLY A 262 -7.06 -2.58 1.70
C GLY A 262 -7.59 -3.80 2.44
N ASN A 263 -7.00 -4.05 3.61
CA ASN A 263 -7.44 -5.10 4.52
C ASN A 263 -7.84 -4.48 5.88
N PRO A 264 -9.13 -4.36 6.19
CA PRO A 264 -9.58 -3.77 7.45
C PRO A 264 -9.33 -4.66 8.68
N ASN A 265 -8.73 -5.83 8.49
CA ASN A 265 -8.38 -6.75 9.58
C ASN A 265 -6.85 -6.86 9.77
N LEU A 266 -6.11 -5.82 9.42
CA LEU A 266 -4.67 -5.75 9.66
C LEU A 266 -4.36 -5.64 11.15
#